data_5c77ee89ffad5f6793e03278c58c3657
#
_entry.id   5c77ee89ffad5f6793e03278c58c3657
#
_cell.length_a   1.000
_cell.length_b   1.000
_cell.length_c   1.000
_cell.angle_alpha   90.00
_cell.angle_beta   90.00
_cell.angle_gamma   90.00
#
_symmetry.space_group_name_H-M   'P 1'
#
loop_
_entity.id
_entity.type
_entity.pdbx_description
1 polymer ?
#
loop_
_entity_poly.entity_id
_entity_poly.type
_entity_poly.pdbx_seq_one_letter_code
_entity_poly.pdbx_strand_id
1 'polypeptide(L)'
;MPPIRLPSGVRDFLPREAARRRDLAEKVMGVFELWGYARLITPMFECADVLERGLGEGAKAAAIRFVEPGTGEIVALRPDITPQIARVVATRMADVAGPIRLCYEGAVTRLAGDQGQREILQAGIELIDASDAGDAEVLAVATAVLQRLGLAAHLDVGHVAAARYVLDAAPSDHTRAALVAAISRKDRAGVRVVARVLPAEVAALASELVNLWGSAAATIARARALPWPEPVHASFAQIEHTLHQLGELAGPSDRITIDLGDVRGFDYYTGMKFAAYAIGAPDAILRGGRYDELVGRYGRPARATGFAIDLEAIAEAQRANGVAAPAARLGVATPDRVLAQQLRAAGIRCVVQDDVLAGWLRGSGLDAAIVGDRIITEDHERSSPEVRTAIEAARAGDTGPLIAILKS
;
A
#
# COMPACT_ATOMS: atom_id res chain seq x y z
N MET A 1 -35.99 16.82 9.15
CA MET A 1 -34.83 16.16 9.82
C MET A 1 -33.56 16.73 9.24
N PRO A 2 -32.50 17.02 10.02
CA PRO A 2 -31.21 17.36 9.43
C PRO A 2 -30.75 16.21 8.52
N PRO A 3 -30.02 16.51 7.41
CA PRO A 3 -29.56 15.45 6.52
C PRO A 3 -28.61 14.51 7.26
N ILE A 4 -28.79 13.21 7.10
CA ILE A 4 -27.85 12.19 7.57
C ILE A 4 -26.58 12.33 6.73
N ARG A 5 -25.44 12.59 7.39
CA ARG A 5 -24.17 12.83 6.71
C ARG A 5 -23.02 12.14 7.44
N LEU A 6 -22.03 11.72 6.69
CA LEU A 6 -20.75 11.25 7.23
C LEU A 6 -19.83 12.44 7.59
N PRO A 7 -18.87 12.25 8.50
CA PRO A 7 -17.79 13.19 8.67
C PRO A 7 -17.02 13.43 7.36
N SER A 8 -16.40 14.61 7.22
CA SER A 8 -15.58 14.93 6.05
C SER A 8 -14.40 13.96 5.94
N GLY A 9 -14.11 13.48 4.73
CA GLY A 9 -12.97 12.63 4.43
C GLY A 9 -13.14 11.14 4.79
N VAL A 10 -14.35 10.70 5.17
CA VAL A 10 -14.72 9.28 5.30
C VAL A 10 -15.88 8.97 4.36
N ARG A 11 -15.99 7.71 3.94
CA ARG A 11 -17.07 7.26 3.04
C ARG A 11 -17.47 5.83 3.31
N ASP A 12 -18.70 5.48 2.90
CA ASP A 12 -19.14 4.09 2.80
C ASP A 12 -18.62 3.46 1.50
N PHE A 13 -18.27 2.19 1.57
CA PHE A 13 -17.97 1.37 0.41
C PHE A 13 -19.16 0.47 0.11
N LEU A 14 -19.85 0.73 -1.02
CA LEU A 14 -20.96 -0.09 -1.45
C LEU A 14 -20.49 -1.49 -1.87
N PRO A 15 -21.38 -2.49 -1.97
CA PRO A 15 -21.01 -3.90 -2.13
C PRO A 15 -19.98 -4.20 -3.22
N ARG A 16 -20.09 -3.55 -4.39
CA ARG A 16 -19.13 -3.74 -5.50
C ARG A 16 -17.73 -3.16 -5.17
N GLU A 17 -17.70 -1.99 -4.55
CA GLU A 17 -16.45 -1.35 -4.12
C GLU A 17 -15.81 -2.13 -2.97
N ALA A 18 -16.62 -2.56 -2.00
CA ALA A 18 -16.15 -3.38 -0.87
C ALA A 18 -15.55 -4.72 -1.35
N ALA A 19 -16.19 -5.38 -2.33
CA ALA A 19 -15.66 -6.59 -2.93
C ALA A 19 -14.31 -6.36 -3.64
N ARG A 20 -14.19 -5.25 -4.39
CA ARG A 20 -12.94 -4.87 -5.05
C ARG A 20 -11.83 -4.58 -4.04
N ARG A 21 -12.14 -3.82 -2.99
CA ARG A 21 -11.22 -3.50 -1.90
C ARG A 21 -10.69 -4.77 -1.23
N ARG A 22 -11.58 -5.73 -0.98
CA ARG A 22 -11.20 -7.03 -0.41
C ARG A 22 -10.31 -7.84 -1.35
N ASP A 23 -10.66 -7.93 -2.63
CA ASP A 23 -9.85 -8.64 -3.65
C ASP A 23 -8.43 -8.04 -3.75
N LEU A 24 -8.31 -6.71 -3.73
CA LEU A 24 -7.00 -6.05 -3.72
C LEU A 24 -6.18 -6.42 -2.49
N ALA A 25 -6.78 -6.36 -1.31
CA ALA A 25 -6.12 -6.72 -0.07
C ALA A 25 -5.66 -8.19 -0.09
N GLU A 26 -6.52 -9.12 -0.52
CA GLU A 26 -6.20 -10.54 -0.63
C GLU A 26 -5.05 -10.80 -1.62
N LYS A 27 -5.02 -10.12 -2.77
CA LYS A 27 -3.94 -10.24 -3.75
C LYS A 27 -2.60 -9.76 -3.19
N VAL A 28 -2.60 -8.62 -2.50
CA VAL A 28 -1.40 -8.04 -1.87
C VAL A 28 -0.89 -8.95 -0.75
N MET A 29 -1.77 -9.33 0.17
CA MET A 29 -1.41 -10.21 1.28
C MET A 29 -0.93 -11.58 0.81
N GLY A 30 -1.54 -12.14 -0.25
CA GLY A 30 -1.08 -13.38 -0.84
C GLY A 30 0.34 -13.30 -1.41
N VAL A 31 0.76 -12.18 -1.98
CA VAL A 31 2.16 -11.97 -2.39
C VAL A 31 3.07 -11.95 -1.16
N PHE A 32 2.72 -11.22 -0.11
CA PHE A 32 3.52 -11.16 1.11
C PHE A 32 3.74 -12.53 1.74
N GLU A 33 2.68 -13.35 1.81
CA GLU A 33 2.75 -14.72 2.35
C GLU A 33 3.65 -15.63 1.51
N LEU A 34 3.62 -15.51 0.17
CA LEU A 34 4.51 -16.25 -0.73
C LEU A 34 5.99 -15.90 -0.53
N TRP A 35 6.29 -14.68 -0.07
CA TRP A 35 7.64 -14.24 0.29
C TRP A 35 8.00 -14.55 1.75
N GLY A 36 7.16 -15.28 2.48
CA GLY A 36 7.41 -15.73 3.85
C GLY A 36 7.12 -14.70 4.94
N TYR A 37 6.36 -13.65 4.64
CA TYR A 37 5.95 -12.67 5.63
C TYR A 37 4.74 -13.16 6.43
N ALA A 38 4.88 -13.21 7.75
CA ALA A 38 3.81 -13.61 8.66
C ALA A 38 2.89 -12.43 8.99
N ARG A 39 1.59 -12.67 8.99
CA ARG A 39 0.60 -11.63 9.27
C ARG A 39 0.58 -11.24 10.75
N LEU A 40 0.63 -9.94 11.03
CA LEU A 40 0.45 -9.33 12.34
C LEU A 40 -0.72 -8.35 12.31
N ILE A 41 -1.56 -8.39 13.34
CA ILE A 41 -2.70 -7.47 13.50
C ILE A 41 -2.46 -6.63 14.75
N THR A 42 -2.48 -5.31 14.59
CA THR A 42 -2.33 -4.33 15.66
C THR A 42 -3.65 -3.58 15.89
N PRO A 43 -3.88 -3.02 17.09
CA PRO A 43 -5.10 -2.29 17.40
C PRO A 43 -5.23 -1.00 16.56
N MET A 44 -6.47 -0.53 16.35
CA MET A 44 -6.76 0.71 15.62
C MET A 44 -6.23 1.96 16.34
N PHE A 45 -6.18 1.93 17.66
CA PHE A 45 -5.69 3.05 18.49
C PHE A 45 -4.65 2.56 19.50
N GLU A 46 -3.80 3.47 19.93
CA GLU A 46 -2.67 3.23 20.82
C GLU A 46 -2.56 4.42 21.78
N CYS A 47 -1.87 4.26 22.93
CA CYS A 47 -1.49 5.41 23.74
C CYS A 47 -0.70 6.41 22.89
N ALA A 48 -1.08 7.69 22.95
CA ALA A 48 -0.55 8.69 22.04
C ALA A 48 0.97 8.84 22.16
N ASP A 49 1.52 8.84 23.38
CA ASP A 49 2.96 8.93 23.64
C ASP A 49 3.74 7.72 23.11
N VAL A 50 3.16 6.53 23.13
CA VAL A 50 3.76 5.32 22.58
C VAL A 50 3.80 5.37 21.06
N LEU A 51 2.69 5.74 20.44
CA LEU A 51 2.58 5.85 18.99
C LEU A 51 3.54 6.93 18.45
N GLU A 52 3.59 8.08 19.12
CA GLU A 52 4.41 9.24 18.72
C GLU A 52 5.91 8.99 18.74
N ARG A 53 6.40 8.02 19.53
CA ARG A 53 7.83 7.63 19.51
C ARG A 53 8.29 7.18 18.13
N GLY A 54 7.41 6.53 17.38
CA GLY A 54 7.73 5.99 16.05
C GLY A 54 7.32 6.88 14.88
N LEU A 55 6.59 7.96 15.11
CA LEU A 55 6.12 8.84 14.04
C LEU A 55 7.10 9.97 13.75
N GLY A 56 7.22 10.35 12.48
CA GLY A 56 7.81 11.63 12.08
C GLY A 56 6.84 12.79 12.37
N GLU A 57 7.34 14.03 12.42
CA GLU A 57 6.58 15.22 12.84
C GLU A 57 5.29 15.44 12.03
N GLY A 58 5.32 15.20 10.71
CA GLY A 58 4.13 15.32 9.87
C GLY A 58 3.03 14.34 10.25
N ALA A 59 3.38 13.08 10.54
CA ALA A 59 2.44 12.04 10.95
C ALA A 59 1.91 12.29 12.38
N LYS A 60 2.76 12.79 13.29
CA LYS A 60 2.31 13.23 14.63
C LYS A 60 1.27 14.35 14.53
N ALA A 61 1.50 15.35 13.69
CA ALA A 61 0.57 16.46 13.48
C ALA A 61 -0.76 15.99 12.85
N ALA A 62 -0.73 14.95 12.02
CA ALA A 62 -1.90 14.37 11.36
C ALA A 62 -2.66 13.34 12.22
N ALA A 63 -2.16 12.93 13.37
CA ALA A 63 -2.80 11.94 14.23
C ALA A 63 -4.05 12.49 14.91
N ILE A 64 -5.16 11.73 14.85
CA ILE A 64 -6.40 12.04 15.53
C ILE A 64 -6.30 11.53 16.97
N ARG A 65 -6.39 12.43 17.94
CA ARG A 65 -6.29 12.11 19.37
C ARG A 65 -7.62 12.29 20.07
N PHE A 66 -7.86 11.48 21.11
CA PHE A 66 -9.00 11.64 21.99
C PHE A 66 -8.66 11.14 23.40
N VAL A 67 -9.46 11.54 24.38
CA VAL A 67 -9.35 11.02 25.76
C VAL A 67 -10.15 9.72 25.82
N GLU A 68 -9.51 8.63 26.22
CA GLU A 68 -10.18 7.34 26.45
C GLU A 68 -11.06 7.43 27.67
N PRO A 69 -12.39 7.21 27.56
CA PRO A 69 -13.32 7.50 28.67
C PRO A 69 -13.13 6.62 29.92
N GLY A 70 -12.59 5.41 29.75
CA GLY A 70 -12.40 4.45 30.85
C GLY A 70 -11.19 4.76 31.73
N THR A 71 -10.08 5.21 31.11
CA THR A 71 -8.80 5.45 31.80
C THR A 71 -8.47 6.92 31.96
N GLY A 72 -9.04 7.80 31.14
CA GLY A 72 -8.68 9.21 31.06
C GLY A 72 -7.36 9.47 30.31
N GLU A 73 -6.73 8.47 29.74
CA GLU A 73 -5.49 8.59 28.98
C GLU A 73 -5.72 9.19 27.59
N ILE A 74 -4.71 9.88 27.06
CA ILE A 74 -4.75 10.35 25.67
C ILE A 74 -4.31 9.20 24.77
N VAL A 75 -5.21 8.82 23.88
CA VAL A 75 -4.96 7.82 22.83
C VAL A 75 -5.05 8.47 21.46
N ALA A 76 -4.44 7.84 20.46
CA ALA A 76 -4.49 8.29 19.08
C ALA A 76 -4.93 7.16 18.15
N LEU A 77 -5.74 7.49 17.15
CA LEU A 77 -5.95 6.62 16.00
C LEU A 77 -4.65 6.58 15.20
N ARG A 78 -4.22 5.39 14.82
CA ARG A 78 -2.96 5.21 14.09
C ARG A 78 -2.98 5.90 12.72
N PRO A 79 -2.03 6.80 12.43
CA PRO A 79 -1.83 7.38 11.10
C PRO A 79 -0.94 6.50 10.21
N ASP A 80 -0.27 5.50 10.82
CA ASP A 80 0.61 4.50 10.20
C ASP A 80 0.69 3.26 11.09
N ILE A 81 0.92 2.08 10.48
CA ILE A 81 0.99 0.80 11.20
C ILE A 81 2.44 0.46 11.60
N THR A 82 3.43 0.88 10.84
CA THR A 82 4.86 0.57 11.08
C THR A 82 5.34 0.85 12.50
N PRO A 83 4.97 1.97 13.16
CA PRO A 83 5.34 2.21 14.56
C PRO A 83 4.82 1.15 15.53
N GLN A 84 3.61 0.64 15.29
CA GLN A 84 3.04 -0.42 16.12
C GLN A 84 3.75 -1.76 15.90
N ILE A 85 4.14 -2.07 14.65
CA ILE A 85 4.98 -3.26 14.36
C ILE A 85 6.30 -3.16 15.11
N ALA A 86 6.99 -2.02 15.04
CA ALA A 86 8.24 -1.79 15.77
C ALA A 86 8.08 -1.98 17.28
N ARG A 87 6.99 -1.45 17.86
CA ARG A 87 6.65 -1.66 19.28
C ARG A 87 6.44 -3.14 19.61
N VAL A 88 5.66 -3.86 18.79
CA VAL A 88 5.39 -5.30 19.02
C VAL A 88 6.68 -6.11 18.97
N VAL A 89 7.53 -5.86 17.97
CA VAL A 89 8.84 -6.53 17.86
C VAL A 89 9.71 -6.24 19.08
N ALA A 90 9.79 -4.99 19.50
CA ALA A 90 10.62 -4.62 20.65
C ALA A 90 10.11 -5.18 21.98
N THR A 91 8.78 -5.38 22.15
CA THR A 91 8.19 -5.74 23.46
C THR A 91 7.66 -7.16 23.55
N ARG A 92 7.08 -7.70 22.46
CA ARG A 92 6.41 -9.02 22.46
C ARG A 92 7.20 -10.08 21.70
N MET A 93 8.16 -9.66 20.88
CA MET A 93 9.01 -10.54 20.07
C MET A 93 10.50 -10.26 20.35
N ALA A 94 10.81 -9.72 21.51
CA ALA A 94 12.19 -9.33 21.89
C ALA A 94 13.18 -10.49 21.80
N ASP A 95 12.76 -11.71 22.14
CA ASP A 95 13.56 -12.92 22.15
C ASP A 95 13.55 -13.68 20.79
N VAL A 96 12.81 -13.17 19.79
CA VAL A 96 12.78 -13.82 18.47
C VAL A 96 14.03 -13.44 17.71
N ALA A 97 14.80 -14.47 17.29
CA ALA A 97 15.96 -14.26 16.44
C ALA A 97 15.53 -13.83 15.04
N GLY A 98 16.24 -12.85 14.47
CA GLY A 98 15.99 -12.37 13.11
C GLY A 98 16.67 -13.20 12.02
N PRO A 99 16.37 -12.89 10.76
CA PRO A 99 15.46 -11.82 10.29
C PRO A 99 14.00 -12.15 10.52
N ILE A 100 13.22 -11.18 11.01
CA ILE A 100 11.78 -11.30 11.27
C ILE A 100 11.02 -10.66 10.09
N ARG A 101 10.16 -11.43 9.44
CA ARG A 101 9.32 -10.99 8.31
C ARG A 101 7.88 -10.87 8.75
N LEU A 102 7.36 -9.64 8.80
CA LEU A 102 5.98 -9.36 9.19
C LEU A 102 5.23 -8.62 8.07
N CYS A 103 3.96 -8.94 7.89
CA CYS A 103 3.07 -8.19 7.02
C CYS A 103 1.79 -7.81 7.76
N TYR A 104 1.13 -6.79 7.26
CA TYR A 104 -0.09 -6.28 7.86
C TYR A 104 -1.05 -5.72 6.81
N GLU A 105 -2.31 -5.65 7.21
CA GLU A 105 -3.38 -4.91 6.54
C GLU A 105 -4.24 -4.25 7.61
N GLY A 106 -4.61 -2.99 7.39
CA GLY A 106 -5.51 -2.31 8.32
C GLY A 106 -5.79 -0.87 7.92
N ALA A 107 -6.89 -0.32 8.44
CA ALA A 107 -7.19 1.10 8.27
C ALA A 107 -6.21 1.96 9.07
N VAL A 108 -5.80 3.07 8.47
CA VAL A 108 -5.09 4.17 9.11
C VAL A 108 -5.90 5.45 8.95
N THR A 109 -5.72 6.42 9.85
CA THR A 109 -6.52 7.65 9.86
C THR A 109 -5.64 8.88 9.99
N ARG A 110 -5.90 9.90 9.18
CA ARG A 110 -5.14 11.17 9.17
C ARG A 110 -6.06 12.37 9.15
N LEU A 111 -5.70 13.44 9.88
CA LEU A 111 -6.46 14.69 9.88
C LEU A 111 -6.48 15.38 8.52
N ALA A 112 -5.38 15.31 7.79
CA ALA A 112 -5.24 15.79 6.42
C ALA A 112 -4.70 14.66 5.57
N GLY A 113 -5.53 14.05 4.76
CA GLY A 113 -5.10 13.12 3.71
C GLY A 113 -4.80 13.88 2.43
N ASP A 114 -3.91 13.36 1.60
CA ASP A 114 -3.47 13.99 0.35
C ASP A 114 -4.63 14.25 -0.65
N GLN A 115 -5.77 13.60 -0.46
CA GLN A 115 -6.98 13.78 -1.27
C GLN A 115 -8.23 14.11 -0.45
N GLY A 116 -8.06 14.64 0.76
CA GLY A 116 -9.19 14.84 1.67
C GLY A 116 -9.72 13.56 2.30
N GLN A 117 -9.16 12.40 1.96
CA GLN A 117 -9.49 11.12 2.61
C GLN A 117 -8.80 11.06 3.97
N ARG A 118 -9.57 10.71 5.00
CA ARG A 118 -9.06 10.54 6.36
C ARG A 118 -8.86 9.10 6.75
N GLU A 119 -9.55 8.18 6.13
CA GLU A 119 -9.44 6.74 6.34
C GLU A 119 -8.90 6.07 5.08
N ILE A 120 -7.78 5.35 5.23
CA ILE A 120 -7.06 4.68 4.15
C ILE A 120 -6.85 3.23 4.56
N LEU A 121 -7.13 2.27 3.68
CA LEU A 121 -6.71 0.89 3.90
C LEU A 121 -5.26 0.73 3.46
N GLN A 122 -4.39 0.51 4.44
CA GLN A 122 -2.96 0.30 4.25
C GLN A 122 -2.63 -1.18 4.34
N ALA A 123 -1.78 -1.68 3.46
CA ALA A 123 -1.10 -2.96 3.62
C ALA A 123 0.41 -2.73 3.53
N GLY A 124 1.22 -3.59 4.14
CA GLY A 124 2.66 -3.43 4.10
C GLY A 124 3.44 -4.60 4.66
N ILE A 125 4.75 -4.53 4.51
CA ILE A 125 5.72 -5.48 5.07
C ILE A 125 6.79 -4.77 5.86
N GLU A 126 7.31 -5.45 6.87
CA GLU A 126 8.46 -5.04 7.66
C GLU A 126 9.44 -6.20 7.80
N LEU A 127 10.66 -5.98 7.39
CA LEU A 127 11.80 -6.89 7.55
C LEU A 127 12.71 -6.34 8.65
N ILE A 128 12.69 -7.01 9.80
CA ILE A 128 13.43 -6.59 11.01
C ILE A 128 14.66 -7.49 11.18
N ASP A 129 15.72 -6.96 11.78
CA ASP A 129 17.07 -7.53 11.80
C ASP A 129 17.60 -7.77 10.36
N ALA A 130 17.24 -6.86 9.45
CA ALA A 130 17.58 -6.94 8.04
C ALA A 130 19.08 -6.71 7.80
N SER A 131 19.67 -7.58 6.99
CA SER A 131 20.99 -7.32 6.39
C SER A 131 20.90 -6.21 5.32
N ASP A 132 22.02 -5.84 4.70
CA ASP A 132 22.02 -4.89 3.58
C ASP A 132 21.24 -5.44 2.36
N ALA A 133 21.26 -6.75 2.14
CA ALA A 133 20.47 -7.42 1.10
C ALA A 133 18.94 -7.34 1.34
N GLY A 134 18.49 -7.00 2.54
CA GLY A 134 17.08 -6.83 2.87
C GLY A 134 16.40 -5.71 2.05
N ASP A 135 17.13 -4.69 1.64
CA ASP A 135 16.56 -3.62 0.80
C ASP A 135 16.18 -4.15 -0.60
N ALA A 136 16.98 -5.04 -1.17
CA ALA A 136 16.69 -5.68 -2.45
C ALA A 136 15.48 -6.64 -2.33
N GLU A 137 15.38 -7.41 -1.23
CA GLU A 137 14.22 -8.27 -0.96
C GLU A 137 12.93 -7.44 -0.90
N VAL A 138 12.93 -6.36 -0.12
CA VAL A 138 11.76 -5.50 0.06
C VAL A 138 11.32 -4.83 -1.25
N LEU A 139 12.29 -4.37 -2.07
CA LEU A 139 12.03 -3.85 -3.42
C LEU A 139 11.47 -4.92 -4.37
N ALA A 140 11.98 -6.16 -4.29
CA ALA A 140 11.49 -7.28 -5.09
C ALA A 140 10.04 -7.64 -4.73
N VAL A 141 9.69 -7.65 -3.43
CA VAL A 141 8.30 -7.84 -2.98
C VAL A 141 7.40 -6.72 -3.49
N ALA A 142 7.85 -5.45 -3.41
CA ALA A 142 7.09 -4.32 -3.95
C ALA A 142 6.84 -4.49 -5.46
N THR A 143 7.86 -4.87 -6.23
CA THR A 143 7.74 -5.16 -7.66
C THR A 143 6.75 -6.30 -7.94
N ALA A 144 6.83 -7.40 -7.19
CA ALA A 144 5.93 -8.54 -7.33
C ALA A 144 4.47 -8.17 -7.03
N VAL A 145 4.22 -7.30 -6.03
CA VAL A 145 2.88 -6.77 -5.74
C VAL A 145 2.36 -5.95 -6.93
N LEU A 146 3.14 -5.02 -7.46
CA LEU A 146 2.73 -4.18 -8.59
C LEU A 146 2.42 -5.01 -9.83
N GLN A 147 3.23 -6.03 -10.12
CA GLN A 147 2.99 -7.00 -11.21
C GLN A 147 1.71 -7.80 -10.97
N ARG A 148 1.51 -8.32 -9.75
CA ARG A 148 0.30 -9.08 -9.38
C ARG A 148 -0.98 -8.28 -9.53
N LEU A 149 -0.90 -6.96 -9.31
CA LEU A 149 -2.02 -6.03 -9.45
C LEU A 149 -2.23 -5.54 -10.89
N GLY A 150 -1.36 -5.93 -11.83
CA GLY A 150 -1.44 -5.51 -13.23
C GLY A 150 -1.16 -4.01 -13.44
N LEU A 151 -0.38 -3.40 -12.56
CA LEU A 151 -0.06 -1.98 -12.61
C LEU A 151 1.30 -1.73 -13.27
N ALA A 152 1.29 -0.90 -14.30
CA ALA A 152 2.48 -0.34 -14.90
C ALA A 152 2.97 0.85 -14.05
N ALA A 153 3.56 0.55 -12.89
CA ALA A 153 4.09 1.58 -11.99
C ALA A 153 5.56 1.89 -12.29
N HIS A 154 5.95 3.13 -11.98
CA HIS A 154 7.32 3.61 -12.03
C HIS A 154 7.89 3.65 -10.61
N LEU A 155 9.08 3.12 -10.41
CA LEU A 155 9.75 3.04 -9.11
C LEU A 155 10.86 4.10 -9.05
N ASP A 156 10.71 5.06 -8.16
CA ASP A 156 11.77 5.99 -7.79
C ASP A 156 12.53 5.45 -6.59
N VAL A 157 13.84 5.28 -6.73
CA VAL A 157 14.73 4.79 -5.69
C VAL A 157 15.72 5.89 -5.32
N GLY A 158 16.02 6.04 -4.06
CA GLY A 158 16.98 7.02 -3.56
C GLY A 158 17.67 6.55 -2.28
N HIS A 159 18.49 7.42 -1.73
CA HIS A 159 19.15 7.22 -0.46
C HIS A 159 19.22 8.54 0.29
N VAL A 160 18.96 8.54 1.60
CA VAL A 160 18.89 9.78 2.39
C VAL A 160 20.23 10.50 2.55
N ALA A 161 21.37 9.85 2.33
CA ALA A 161 22.69 10.38 2.68
C ALA A 161 23.02 11.72 2.02
N ALA A 162 22.79 11.87 0.71
CA ALA A 162 23.11 13.11 0.00
C ALA A 162 22.23 14.27 0.47
N ALA A 163 20.92 14.04 0.57
CA ALA A 163 19.99 15.04 1.07
C ALA A 163 20.26 15.40 2.53
N ARG A 164 20.52 14.39 3.39
CA ARG A 164 20.85 14.59 4.81
C ARG A 164 22.10 15.42 4.98
N TYR A 165 23.16 15.12 4.24
CA TYR A 165 24.40 15.92 4.29
C TYR A 165 24.16 17.40 4.02
N VAL A 166 23.33 17.73 3.05
CA VAL A 166 22.94 19.13 2.74
C VAL A 166 22.07 19.73 3.84
N LEU A 167 21.08 19.00 4.32
CA LEU A 167 20.12 19.50 5.30
C LEU A 167 20.72 19.67 6.69
N ASP A 168 21.69 18.83 7.08
CA ASP A 168 22.36 18.90 8.37
C ASP A 168 23.32 20.08 8.48
N ALA A 169 23.75 20.64 7.34
CA ALA A 169 24.53 21.87 7.31
C ALA A 169 23.68 23.16 7.48
N ALA A 170 22.35 23.04 7.55
CA ALA A 170 21.47 24.18 7.75
C ALA A 170 21.67 24.79 9.17
N PRO A 171 21.90 26.10 9.28
CA PRO A 171 22.21 26.76 10.56
C PRO A 171 20.99 26.89 11.49
N SER A 172 19.79 26.61 11.01
CA SER A 172 18.55 26.67 11.78
C SER A 172 17.46 25.77 11.18
N ASP A 173 16.46 25.40 11.99
CA ASP A 173 15.28 24.63 11.54
C ASP A 173 14.50 25.38 10.46
N HIS A 174 14.44 26.71 10.51
CA HIS A 174 13.82 27.53 9.47
C HIS A 174 14.54 27.36 8.13
N THR A 175 15.87 27.42 8.10
CA THR A 175 16.66 27.20 6.88
C THR A 175 16.50 25.76 6.38
N ARG A 176 16.53 24.78 7.29
CA ARG A 176 16.28 23.37 6.95
C ARG A 176 14.92 23.18 6.30
N ALA A 177 13.86 23.72 6.89
CA ALA A 177 12.49 23.64 6.34
C ALA A 177 12.39 24.33 4.97
N ALA A 178 13.02 25.47 4.78
CA ALA A 178 13.05 26.18 3.50
C ALA A 178 13.79 25.35 2.42
N LEU A 179 14.92 24.71 2.77
CA LEU A 179 15.65 23.79 1.86
C LEU A 179 14.78 22.59 1.50
N VAL A 180 14.18 21.93 2.47
CA VAL A 180 13.25 20.79 2.24
C VAL A 180 12.14 21.22 1.27
N ALA A 181 11.50 22.36 1.51
CA ALA A 181 10.43 22.87 0.65
C ALA A 181 10.90 23.17 -0.78
N ALA A 182 12.08 23.74 -0.96
CA ALA A 182 12.63 24.07 -2.28
C ALA A 182 13.09 22.81 -3.03
N ILE A 183 13.79 21.88 -2.35
CA ILE A 183 14.25 20.62 -2.93
C ILE A 183 13.07 19.74 -3.33
N SER A 184 12.04 19.60 -2.48
CA SER A 184 10.83 18.81 -2.77
C SER A 184 10.11 19.28 -4.04
N ARG A 185 10.12 20.58 -4.30
CA ARG A 185 9.51 21.17 -5.51
C ARG A 185 10.44 21.18 -6.72
N LYS A 186 11.67 20.68 -6.56
CA LYS A 186 12.74 20.80 -7.59
C LYS A 186 12.99 22.26 -8.02
N ASP A 187 12.79 23.20 -7.09
CA ASP A 187 12.97 24.64 -7.30
C ASP A 187 14.46 25.02 -7.22
N ARG A 188 15.14 24.97 -8.37
CA ARG A 188 16.58 25.28 -8.50
C ARG A 188 16.91 26.70 -8.05
N ALA A 189 16.02 27.67 -8.32
CA ALA A 189 16.24 29.06 -7.95
C ALA A 189 16.09 29.24 -6.44
N GLY A 190 15.03 28.67 -5.86
CA GLY A 190 14.79 28.67 -4.43
C GLY A 190 15.92 28.01 -3.65
N VAL A 191 16.40 26.84 -4.09
CA VAL A 191 17.55 26.15 -3.45
C VAL A 191 18.79 27.05 -3.47
N ARG A 192 19.14 27.67 -4.60
CA ARG A 192 20.30 28.58 -4.67
C ARG A 192 20.17 29.78 -3.76
N VAL A 193 18.96 30.30 -3.55
CA VAL A 193 18.73 31.42 -2.64
C VAL A 193 18.91 30.99 -1.19
N VAL A 194 18.27 29.89 -0.80
CA VAL A 194 18.33 29.42 0.60
C VAL A 194 19.71 28.89 0.94
N ALA A 195 20.40 28.22 0.00
CA ALA A 195 21.72 27.64 0.22
C ALA A 195 22.85 28.66 0.43
N ARG A 196 22.61 29.98 0.16
CA ARG A 196 23.62 31.02 0.37
C ARG A 196 24.14 31.13 1.81
N VAL A 197 23.37 30.67 2.79
CA VAL A 197 23.77 30.68 4.21
C VAL A 197 24.51 29.40 4.64
N LEU A 198 24.64 28.44 3.73
CA LEU A 198 25.43 27.22 3.94
C LEU A 198 26.92 27.46 3.63
N PRO A 199 27.83 26.61 4.12
CA PRO A 199 29.20 26.57 3.64
C PRO A 199 29.24 26.44 2.12
N ALA A 200 30.17 27.14 1.45
CA ALA A 200 30.20 27.26 0.00
C ALA A 200 30.19 25.91 -0.75
N GLU A 201 30.92 24.92 -0.22
CA GLU A 201 30.98 23.56 -0.78
C GLU A 201 29.60 22.88 -0.70
N VAL A 202 28.92 22.99 0.44
CA VAL A 202 27.57 22.40 0.64
C VAL A 202 26.53 23.13 -0.20
N ALA A 203 26.63 24.45 -0.35
CA ALA A 203 25.75 25.24 -1.20
C ALA A 203 25.84 24.82 -2.67
N ALA A 204 27.03 24.51 -3.16
CA ALA A 204 27.26 23.97 -4.49
C ALA A 204 26.57 22.61 -4.65
N LEU A 205 26.78 21.68 -3.70
CA LEU A 205 26.17 20.37 -3.69
C LEU A 205 24.63 20.42 -3.57
N ALA A 206 24.08 21.33 -2.76
CA ALA A 206 22.64 21.56 -2.65
C ALA A 206 22.02 21.98 -4.00
N SER A 207 22.74 22.81 -4.76
CA SER A 207 22.31 23.28 -6.08
C SER A 207 22.31 22.15 -7.13
N GLU A 208 23.23 21.20 -7.02
CA GLU A 208 23.30 20.02 -7.90
C GLU A 208 22.28 18.95 -7.49
N LEU A 209 22.02 18.76 -6.21
CA LEU A 209 21.14 17.73 -5.66
C LEU A 209 19.76 17.71 -6.33
N VAL A 210 19.17 18.88 -6.59
CA VAL A 210 17.86 18.99 -7.26
C VAL A 210 17.86 18.50 -8.71
N ASN A 211 19.03 18.29 -9.31
CA ASN A 211 19.23 17.81 -10.67
C ASN A 211 19.59 16.30 -10.70
N LEU A 212 19.91 15.69 -9.54
CA LEU A 212 20.34 14.31 -9.45
C LEU A 212 19.15 13.35 -9.45
N TRP A 213 18.44 13.31 -10.57
CA TRP A 213 17.35 12.38 -10.82
C TRP A 213 17.35 11.90 -12.29
N GLY A 214 16.76 10.75 -12.55
CA GLY A 214 16.65 10.14 -13.89
C GLY A 214 17.09 8.68 -13.90
N SER A 215 17.59 8.19 -15.05
CA SER A 215 18.04 6.81 -15.16
C SER A 215 19.17 6.50 -14.17
N ALA A 216 19.16 5.28 -13.63
CA ALA A 216 20.07 4.89 -12.53
C ALA A 216 21.54 5.13 -12.88
N ALA A 217 22.03 4.56 -14.00
CA ALA A 217 23.43 4.67 -14.40
C ALA A 217 23.89 6.13 -14.59
N ALA A 218 23.10 6.93 -15.33
CA ALA A 218 23.47 8.33 -15.60
C ALA A 218 23.42 9.21 -14.35
N THR A 219 22.44 8.99 -13.46
CA THR A 219 22.28 9.78 -12.24
C THR A 219 23.39 9.47 -11.24
N ILE A 220 23.73 8.20 -11.03
CA ILE A 220 24.82 7.79 -10.14
C ILE A 220 26.16 8.26 -10.69
N ALA A 221 26.42 8.16 -12.00
CA ALA A 221 27.66 8.66 -12.61
C ALA A 221 27.82 10.19 -12.36
N ARG A 222 26.77 10.98 -12.55
CA ARG A 222 26.79 12.42 -12.24
C ARG A 222 27.00 12.70 -10.76
N ALA A 223 26.34 11.93 -9.88
CA ALA A 223 26.49 12.10 -8.44
C ALA A 223 27.93 11.81 -8.00
N ARG A 224 28.55 10.74 -8.51
CA ARG A 224 29.94 10.36 -8.19
C ARG A 224 30.98 11.37 -8.64
N ALA A 225 30.68 12.18 -9.66
CA ALA A 225 31.58 13.23 -10.14
C ALA A 225 31.61 14.47 -9.22
N LEU A 226 30.69 14.56 -8.25
CA LEU A 226 30.63 15.66 -7.30
C LEU A 226 31.46 15.38 -6.04
N PRO A 227 31.97 16.41 -5.35
CA PRO A 227 32.86 16.26 -4.19
C PRO A 227 32.07 15.94 -2.89
N TRP A 228 31.31 14.86 -2.90
CA TRP A 228 30.64 14.37 -1.70
C TRP A 228 31.63 13.77 -0.70
N PRO A 229 31.34 13.79 0.61
CA PRO A 229 32.11 13.03 1.58
C PRO A 229 31.94 11.52 1.39
N GLU A 230 32.93 10.75 1.86
CA GLU A 230 32.96 9.28 1.69
C GLU A 230 31.67 8.55 2.09
N PRO A 231 30.97 8.87 3.21
CA PRO A 231 29.71 8.20 3.54
C PRO A 231 28.60 8.38 2.48
N VAL A 232 28.59 9.52 1.78
CA VAL A 232 27.64 9.78 0.68
C VAL A 232 28.06 8.99 -0.56
N HIS A 233 29.36 8.93 -0.88
CA HIS A 233 29.86 8.08 -1.99
C HIS A 233 29.55 6.59 -1.75
N ALA A 234 29.69 6.10 -0.51
CA ALA A 234 29.33 4.73 -0.14
C ALA A 234 27.83 4.44 -0.39
N SER A 235 26.95 5.42 -0.18
CA SER A 235 25.52 5.24 -0.44
C SER A 235 25.19 5.01 -1.92
N PHE A 236 25.97 5.59 -2.84
CA PHE A 236 25.79 5.34 -4.27
C PHE A 236 26.16 3.90 -4.65
N ALA A 237 27.22 3.35 -4.04
CA ALA A 237 27.59 1.94 -4.22
C ALA A 237 26.51 1.01 -3.64
N GLN A 238 25.89 1.38 -2.52
CA GLN A 238 24.78 0.63 -1.93
C GLN A 238 23.57 0.62 -2.87
N ILE A 239 23.20 1.74 -3.48
CA ILE A 239 22.12 1.79 -4.48
C ILE A 239 22.42 0.84 -5.64
N GLU A 240 23.62 0.91 -6.23
CA GLU A 240 23.99 0.05 -7.37
C GLU A 240 23.94 -1.44 -7.00
N HIS A 241 24.46 -1.79 -5.83
CA HIS A 241 24.44 -3.16 -5.33
C HIS A 241 22.99 -3.66 -5.12
N THR A 242 22.14 -2.84 -4.49
CA THR A 242 20.73 -3.17 -4.28
C THR A 242 19.96 -3.35 -5.60
N LEU A 243 20.21 -2.47 -6.59
CA LEU A 243 19.57 -2.60 -7.90
C LEU A 243 20.07 -3.83 -8.68
N HIS A 244 21.33 -4.21 -8.53
CA HIS A 244 21.86 -5.45 -9.11
C HIS A 244 21.15 -6.67 -8.49
N GLN A 245 21.09 -6.75 -7.16
CA GLN A 245 20.39 -7.83 -6.46
C GLN A 245 18.89 -7.86 -6.80
N LEU A 246 18.25 -6.70 -6.93
CA LEU A 246 16.85 -6.61 -7.38
C LEU A 246 16.68 -7.24 -8.77
N GLY A 247 17.62 -6.98 -9.69
CA GLY A 247 17.64 -7.59 -11.03
C GLY A 247 17.71 -9.12 -10.98
N GLU A 248 18.45 -9.68 -10.02
CA GLU A 248 18.53 -11.12 -9.80
C GLU A 248 17.22 -11.71 -9.24
N LEU A 249 16.54 -10.98 -8.34
CA LEU A 249 15.32 -11.44 -7.66
C LEU A 249 14.04 -11.26 -8.48
N ALA A 250 13.93 -10.14 -9.20
CA ALA A 250 12.69 -9.74 -9.89
C ALA A 250 12.84 -9.56 -11.41
N GLY A 251 14.04 -9.78 -11.93
CA GLY A 251 14.39 -9.50 -13.34
C GLY A 251 14.67 -8.01 -13.60
N PRO A 252 15.24 -7.72 -14.78
CA PRO A 252 15.55 -6.34 -15.15
C PRO A 252 14.28 -5.50 -15.33
N SER A 253 14.35 -4.24 -14.91
CA SER A 253 13.24 -3.29 -15.07
C SER A 253 13.74 -1.97 -15.65
N ASP A 254 13.10 -1.49 -16.71
CA ASP A 254 13.29 -0.18 -17.32
C ASP A 254 12.46 0.92 -16.61
N ARG A 255 11.67 0.55 -15.60
CA ARG A 255 10.77 1.43 -14.85
C ARG A 255 11.34 1.89 -13.52
N ILE A 256 12.67 1.87 -13.38
CA ILE A 256 13.35 2.33 -12.18
C ILE A 256 14.11 3.61 -12.50
N THR A 257 13.86 4.65 -11.72
CA THR A 257 14.65 5.88 -11.70
C THR A 257 15.31 6.08 -10.35
N ILE A 258 16.34 6.91 -10.33
CA ILE A 258 16.98 7.39 -9.12
C ILE A 258 16.54 8.83 -8.88
N ASP A 259 16.21 9.18 -7.63
CA ASP A 259 16.07 10.55 -7.15
C ASP A 259 16.82 10.74 -5.83
N LEU A 260 18.03 11.30 -5.91
CA LEU A 260 18.87 11.57 -4.75
C LEU A 260 18.43 12.83 -4.00
N GLY A 261 17.62 13.68 -4.64
CA GLY A 261 17.05 14.89 -4.05
C GLY A 261 15.61 14.71 -3.55
N ASP A 262 15.13 13.48 -3.40
CA ASP A 262 13.86 13.28 -2.70
C ASP A 262 14.07 13.38 -1.19
N VAL A 263 13.52 14.43 -0.58
CA VAL A 263 13.62 14.73 0.87
C VAL A 263 12.35 14.36 1.66
N ARG A 264 11.33 13.76 1.03
CA ARG A 264 10.11 13.32 1.73
C ARG A 264 10.45 12.19 2.69
N GLY A 265 10.05 12.32 3.96
CA GLY A 265 10.31 11.32 4.99
C GLY A 265 11.79 11.17 5.40
N PHE A 266 12.66 12.14 5.09
CA PHE A 266 14.09 12.06 5.41
C PHE A 266 14.38 11.93 6.91
N ASP A 267 13.48 12.41 7.78
CA ASP A 267 13.59 12.26 9.24
C ASP A 267 13.29 10.85 9.74
N TYR A 268 12.63 10.06 8.92
CA TYR A 268 12.21 8.70 9.25
C TYR A 268 13.20 7.64 8.74
N TYR A 269 13.61 7.78 7.46
CA TYR A 269 14.51 6.81 6.82
C TYR A 269 15.97 7.03 7.21
N THR A 270 16.73 5.93 7.32
CA THR A 270 18.16 5.94 7.68
C THR A 270 19.08 5.52 6.54
N GLY A 271 18.53 5.03 5.43
CA GLY A 271 19.27 4.47 4.31
C GLY A 271 18.57 4.62 2.97
N MET A 272 18.45 3.51 2.27
CA MET A 272 17.65 3.42 1.03
C MET A 272 16.20 3.81 1.27
N LYS A 273 15.61 4.47 0.29
CA LYS A 273 14.17 4.78 0.26
C LYS A 273 13.64 4.65 -1.16
N PHE A 274 12.35 4.38 -1.30
CA PHE A 274 11.72 4.24 -2.59
C PHE A 274 10.24 4.60 -2.55
N ALA A 275 9.70 4.94 -3.72
CA ALA A 275 8.28 5.19 -3.91
C ALA A 275 7.84 4.68 -5.28
N ALA A 276 6.62 4.16 -5.38
CA ALA A 276 6.04 3.75 -6.66
C ALA A 276 4.93 4.71 -7.07
N TYR A 277 4.94 5.07 -8.34
CA TYR A 277 3.97 5.96 -8.95
C TYR A 277 3.26 5.25 -10.10
N ALA A 278 1.96 5.44 -10.22
CA ALA A 278 1.15 4.89 -11.30
C ALA A 278 0.26 5.97 -11.91
N ILE A 279 -0.01 5.86 -13.20
CA ILE A 279 -0.95 6.76 -13.87
C ILE A 279 -2.31 6.65 -13.20
N GLY A 280 -2.95 7.77 -12.95
CA GLY A 280 -4.29 7.85 -12.33
C GLY A 280 -4.27 7.89 -10.80
N ALA A 281 -3.11 7.76 -10.16
CA ALA A 281 -2.94 8.11 -8.76
C ALA A 281 -2.28 9.49 -8.65
N PRO A 282 -2.79 10.41 -7.81
CA PRO A 282 -2.24 11.77 -7.70
C PRO A 282 -0.93 11.83 -6.92
N ASP A 283 -0.61 10.79 -6.16
CA ASP A 283 0.60 10.65 -5.37
C ASP A 283 1.13 9.21 -5.44
N ALA A 284 2.26 8.93 -4.76
CA ALA A 284 2.80 7.58 -4.69
C ALA A 284 1.80 6.59 -4.10
N ILE A 285 1.65 5.47 -4.77
CA ILE A 285 0.77 4.37 -4.36
C ILE A 285 1.43 3.45 -3.34
N LEU A 286 2.76 3.53 -3.22
CA LEU A 286 3.59 2.76 -2.31
C LEU A 286 4.78 3.62 -1.88
N ARG A 287 5.17 3.54 -0.61
CA ARG A 287 6.39 4.14 -0.07
C ARG A 287 7.07 3.20 0.88
N GLY A 288 8.40 3.18 0.83
CA GLY A 288 9.20 2.34 1.69
C GLY A 288 10.65 2.79 1.79
N GLY A 289 11.43 2.02 2.56
CA GLY A 289 12.85 2.23 2.76
C GLY A 289 13.35 1.67 4.08
N ARG A 290 14.61 1.98 4.40
CA ARG A 290 15.33 1.55 5.61
C ARG A 290 15.16 2.57 6.74
N TYR A 291 14.89 2.08 7.96
CA TYR A 291 14.65 2.89 9.17
C TYR A 291 15.20 2.18 10.42
N ASP A 292 16.51 2.02 10.47
CA ASP A 292 17.23 1.24 11.49
C ASP A 292 17.10 1.77 12.93
N GLU A 293 16.67 3.02 13.12
CA GLU A 293 16.50 3.62 14.45
C GLU A 293 15.13 3.34 15.09
N LEU A 294 14.13 2.96 14.29
CA LEU A 294 12.72 2.94 14.73
C LEU A 294 12.48 1.94 15.86
N VAL A 295 12.92 0.70 15.70
CA VAL A 295 12.70 -0.36 16.70
C VAL A 295 13.41 -0.02 18.01
N GLY A 296 14.58 0.62 17.92
CA GLY A 296 15.36 1.11 19.06
C GLY A 296 14.61 2.13 19.94
N ARG A 297 13.70 2.93 19.36
CA ARG A 297 12.85 3.87 20.11
C ARG A 297 11.88 3.18 21.06
N TYR A 298 11.66 1.88 20.89
CA TYR A 298 10.82 1.02 21.74
C TYR A 298 11.65 0.07 22.62
N GLY A 299 13.01 0.23 22.66
CA GLY A 299 13.89 -0.46 23.59
C GLY A 299 14.71 -1.62 23.03
N ARG A 300 14.51 -2.03 21.77
CA ARG A 300 15.30 -3.05 21.07
C ARG A 300 15.95 -2.48 19.81
N PRO A 301 17.22 -2.12 19.80
CA PRO A 301 17.90 -1.74 18.56
C PRO A 301 17.85 -2.88 17.54
N ALA A 302 17.35 -2.58 16.36
CA ALA A 302 17.28 -3.53 15.25
C ALA A 302 17.25 -2.79 13.92
N ARG A 303 17.99 -3.30 12.93
CA ARG A 303 17.95 -2.78 11.57
C ARG A 303 16.63 -3.17 10.91
N ALA A 304 15.97 -2.26 10.21
CA ALA A 304 14.67 -2.51 9.63
C ALA A 304 14.49 -1.82 8.27
N THR A 305 13.80 -2.52 7.37
CA THR A 305 13.38 -2.01 6.07
C THR A 305 12.01 -2.56 5.73
N GLY A 306 11.17 -1.78 5.05
CA GLY A 306 9.80 -2.18 4.72
C GLY A 306 9.11 -1.17 3.82
N PHE A 307 7.86 -1.44 3.50
CA PHE A 307 7.03 -0.49 2.77
C PHE A 307 5.55 -0.59 3.17
N ALA A 308 4.84 0.48 2.91
CA ALA A 308 3.39 0.56 2.99
C ALA A 308 2.79 0.91 1.62
N ILE A 309 1.64 0.33 1.31
CA ILE A 309 0.86 0.52 0.09
C ILE A 309 -0.54 1.03 0.44
N ASP A 310 -1.02 2.02 -0.31
CA ASP A 310 -2.38 2.57 -0.21
C ASP A 310 -3.29 1.83 -1.19
N LEU A 311 -4.23 1.04 -0.67
CA LEU A 311 -5.11 0.21 -1.49
C LEU A 311 -6.20 1.03 -2.20
N GLU A 312 -6.59 2.21 -1.70
CA GLU A 312 -7.49 3.13 -2.39
C GLU A 312 -6.79 3.77 -3.59
N ALA A 313 -5.56 4.24 -3.42
CA ALA A 313 -4.74 4.78 -4.52
C ALA A 313 -4.47 3.71 -5.61
N ILE A 314 -4.23 2.46 -5.22
CA ILE A 314 -4.16 1.31 -6.14
C ILE A 314 -5.47 1.14 -6.92
N ALA A 315 -6.62 1.17 -6.24
CA ALA A 315 -7.92 1.01 -6.88
C ALA A 315 -8.21 2.12 -7.90
N GLU A 316 -7.76 3.34 -7.62
CA GLU A 316 -7.86 4.49 -8.52
C GLU A 316 -6.93 4.34 -9.73
N ALA A 317 -5.68 3.98 -9.50
CA ALA A 317 -4.73 3.70 -10.57
C ALA A 317 -5.23 2.57 -11.50
N GLN A 318 -5.75 1.48 -10.95
CA GLN A 318 -6.33 0.39 -11.74
C GLN A 318 -7.51 0.86 -12.61
N ARG A 319 -8.41 1.68 -12.06
CA ARG A 319 -9.53 2.24 -12.85
C ARG A 319 -9.03 3.11 -14.00
N ALA A 320 -8.06 3.98 -13.72
CA ALA A 320 -7.49 4.86 -14.74
C ALA A 320 -6.74 4.10 -15.86
N ASN A 321 -6.14 2.96 -15.53
CA ASN A 321 -5.42 2.11 -16.49
C ASN A 321 -6.30 1.02 -17.13
N GLY A 322 -7.62 1.04 -16.91
CA GLY A 322 -8.55 0.07 -17.52
C GLY A 322 -8.36 -1.36 -17.00
N VAL A 323 -7.72 -1.55 -15.84
CA VAL A 323 -7.61 -2.88 -15.22
C VAL A 323 -9.01 -3.34 -14.81
N ALA A 324 -9.44 -4.47 -15.37
CA ALA A 324 -10.76 -5.01 -15.13
C ALA A 324 -11.00 -5.22 -13.62
N ALA A 325 -12.20 -4.86 -13.17
CA ALA A 325 -12.64 -5.24 -11.84
C ALA A 325 -12.65 -6.77 -11.73
N PRO A 326 -12.38 -7.33 -10.52
CA PRO A 326 -12.53 -8.77 -10.34
C PRO A 326 -13.94 -9.18 -10.77
N ALA A 327 -14.03 -10.31 -11.49
CA ALA A 327 -15.32 -10.87 -11.85
C ALA A 327 -16.14 -11.06 -10.58
N ALA A 328 -17.36 -10.57 -10.57
CA ALA A 328 -18.26 -10.81 -9.46
C ALA A 328 -18.38 -12.34 -9.27
N ARG A 329 -18.34 -12.80 -8.02
CA ARG A 329 -18.65 -14.21 -7.76
C ARG A 329 -20.05 -14.48 -8.23
N LEU A 330 -20.22 -15.51 -9.10
CA LEU A 330 -21.51 -15.92 -9.60
C LEU A 330 -22.54 -15.98 -8.47
N GLY A 331 -23.62 -15.26 -8.63
CA GLY A 331 -24.71 -15.14 -7.68
C GLY A 331 -26.04 -15.53 -8.31
N VAL A 332 -26.79 -16.39 -7.64
CA VAL A 332 -28.04 -16.94 -8.14
C VAL A 332 -29.15 -16.77 -7.13
N ALA A 333 -30.37 -16.52 -7.59
CA ALA A 333 -31.58 -16.62 -6.79
C ALA A 333 -32.39 -17.84 -7.20
N THR A 334 -33.06 -18.50 -6.26
CA THR A 334 -34.01 -19.56 -6.55
C THR A 334 -35.02 -19.72 -5.41
N PRO A 335 -36.29 -20.03 -5.67
CA PRO A 335 -37.22 -20.45 -4.63
C PRO A 335 -36.96 -21.88 -4.14
N ASP A 336 -36.20 -22.68 -4.90
CA ASP A 336 -35.89 -24.07 -4.58
C ASP A 336 -34.80 -24.14 -3.50
N ARG A 337 -35.19 -24.53 -2.29
CA ARG A 337 -34.31 -24.62 -1.12
C ARG A 337 -33.26 -25.72 -1.24
N VAL A 338 -33.60 -26.85 -1.90
CA VAL A 338 -32.67 -27.96 -2.11
C VAL A 338 -31.58 -27.54 -3.08
N LEU A 339 -31.99 -26.96 -4.22
CA LEU A 339 -31.05 -26.43 -5.20
C LEU A 339 -30.15 -25.35 -4.58
N ALA A 340 -30.71 -24.43 -3.78
CA ALA A 340 -29.94 -23.38 -3.11
C ALA A 340 -28.88 -23.96 -2.15
N GLN A 341 -29.21 -25.05 -1.44
CA GLN A 341 -28.24 -25.74 -0.57
C GLN A 341 -27.10 -26.36 -1.38
N GLN A 342 -27.39 -27.04 -2.46
CA GLN A 342 -26.39 -27.66 -3.32
C GLN A 342 -25.47 -26.63 -3.99
N LEU A 343 -26.03 -25.52 -4.49
CA LEU A 343 -25.25 -24.45 -5.08
C LEU A 343 -24.29 -23.79 -4.05
N ARG A 344 -24.75 -23.56 -2.81
CA ARG A 344 -23.88 -23.04 -1.74
C ARG A 344 -22.79 -24.02 -1.37
N ALA A 345 -23.09 -25.32 -1.29
CA ALA A 345 -22.09 -26.35 -1.05
C ALA A 345 -21.00 -26.38 -2.13
N ALA A 346 -21.36 -26.05 -3.38
CA ALA A 346 -20.46 -25.91 -4.51
C ALA A 346 -19.76 -24.53 -4.57
N GLY A 347 -19.90 -23.68 -3.56
CA GLY A 347 -19.26 -22.36 -3.49
C GLY A 347 -19.93 -21.25 -4.30
N ILE A 348 -21.14 -21.49 -4.82
CA ILE A 348 -21.92 -20.48 -5.53
C ILE A 348 -22.76 -19.68 -4.54
N ARG A 349 -22.70 -18.35 -4.66
CA ARG A 349 -23.55 -17.47 -3.87
C ARG A 349 -25.01 -17.64 -4.29
N CYS A 350 -25.85 -18.16 -3.41
CA CYS A 350 -27.24 -18.45 -3.73
C CYS A 350 -28.21 -17.89 -2.67
N VAL A 351 -29.24 -17.17 -3.12
CA VAL A 351 -30.30 -16.61 -2.30
C VAL A 351 -31.57 -17.39 -2.53
N VAL A 352 -32.30 -17.73 -1.46
CA VAL A 352 -33.66 -18.26 -1.57
C VAL A 352 -34.61 -17.08 -1.65
N GLN A 353 -35.35 -17.00 -2.77
CA GLN A 353 -36.30 -15.92 -3.05
C GLN A 353 -37.50 -16.48 -3.77
N ASP A 354 -38.67 -16.30 -3.21
CA ASP A 354 -39.91 -16.91 -3.75
C ASP A 354 -40.43 -16.16 -5.00
N ASP A 355 -40.39 -14.82 -4.98
CA ASP A 355 -40.85 -13.98 -6.09
C ASP A 355 -39.64 -13.38 -6.82
N VAL A 356 -39.13 -14.07 -7.82
CA VAL A 356 -38.04 -13.57 -8.64
C VAL A 356 -38.54 -13.07 -9.97
N LEU A 357 -38.48 -11.75 -10.16
CA LEU A 357 -38.75 -11.09 -11.43
C LEU A 357 -37.45 -10.57 -12.04
N ALA A 358 -37.38 -10.50 -13.38
CA ALA A 358 -36.21 -9.98 -14.09
C ALA A 358 -35.79 -8.56 -13.62
N GLY A 359 -36.75 -7.70 -13.29
CA GLY A 359 -36.53 -6.36 -12.75
C GLY A 359 -35.89 -6.36 -11.33
N TRP A 360 -36.11 -7.40 -10.55
CA TRP A 360 -35.52 -7.54 -9.22
C TRP A 360 -34.03 -7.88 -9.29
N LEU A 361 -33.60 -8.66 -10.30
CA LEU A 361 -32.17 -9.01 -10.49
C LEU A 361 -31.28 -7.79 -10.64
N ARG A 362 -31.74 -6.74 -11.37
CA ARG A 362 -30.96 -5.50 -11.57
C ARG A 362 -30.50 -4.81 -10.29
N GLY A 363 -31.30 -4.89 -9.23
CA GLY A 363 -31.00 -4.28 -7.94
C GLY A 363 -30.34 -5.24 -6.94
N SER A 364 -30.38 -6.55 -7.17
CA SER A 364 -29.98 -7.58 -6.22
C SER A 364 -28.49 -7.83 -6.19
N GLY A 365 -27.76 -7.48 -7.25
CA GLY A 365 -26.34 -7.83 -7.43
C GLY A 365 -26.11 -9.32 -7.65
N LEU A 366 -27.12 -10.06 -8.12
CA LEU A 366 -27.05 -11.44 -8.55
C LEU A 366 -27.06 -11.51 -10.08
N ASP A 367 -26.47 -12.55 -10.63
CA ASP A 367 -26.27 -12.68 -12.07
C ASP A 367 -27.43 -13.40 -12.76
N ALA A 368 -28.10 -14.31 -12.03
CA ALA A 368 -29.20 -15.09 -12.56
C ALA A 368 -30.22 -15.49 -11.49
N ALA A 369 -31.40 -15.92 -11.95
CA ALA A 369 -32.36 -16.62 -11.13
C ALA A 369 -32.74 -17.94 -11.78
N ILE A 370 -33.01 -18.95 -10.96
CA ILE A 370 -33.46 -20.27 -11.40
C ILE A 370 -34.83 -20.49 -10.81
N VAL A 371 -35.87 -20.52 -11.69
CA VAL A 371 -37.27 -20.67 -11.32
C VAL A 371 -37.88 -21.84 -12.11
N GLY A 372 -38.18 -22.92 -11.41
CA GLY A 372 -38.62 -24.17 -12.05
C GLY A 372 -37.50 -24.81 -12.89
N ASP A 373 -37.68 -24.81 -14.20
CA ASP A 373 -36.77 -25.33 -15.22
C ASP A 373 -36.15 -24.21 -16.10
N ARG A 374 -36.20 -22.96 -15.63
CA ARG A 374 -35.77 -21.77 -16.35
C ARG A 374 -34.64 -21.06 -15.63
N ILE A 375 -33.69 -20.53 -16.40
CA ILE A 375 -32.66 -19.59 -15.95
C ILE A 375 -33.07 -18.19 -16.50
N ILE A 376 -33.21 -17.23 -15.61
CA ILE A 376 -33.56 -15.84 -15.90
C ILE A 376 -32.32 -15.00 -15.58
N THR A 377 -31.89 -14.23 -16.55
CA THR A 377 -30.87 -13.16 -16.39
C THR A 377 -31.49 -11.80 -16.57
N GLU A 378 -30.75 -10.71 -16.46
CA GLU A 378 -31.31 -9.35 -16.71
C GLU A 378 -31.92 -9.19 -18.10
N ASP A 379 -31.29 -9.81 -19.11
CA ASP A 379 -31.62 -9.62 -20.52
C ASP A 379 -32.30 -10.82 -21.18
N HIS A 380 -32.20 -12.01 -20.63
CA HIS A 380 -32.63 -13.24 -21.27
C HIS A 380 -33.27 -14.23 -20.29
N GLU A 381 -34.19 -15.00 -20.83
CA GLU A 381 -34.73 -16.19 -20.20
C GLU A 381 -34.34 -17.41 -21.05
N ARG A 382 -33.73 -18.42 -20.42
CA ARG A 382 -33.31 -19.65 -21.08
C ARG A 382 -34.09 -20.82 -20.50
N SER A 383 -34.75 -21.58 -21.39
CA SER A 383 -35.42 -22.84 -21.07
C SER A 383 -35.11 -23.80 -22.20
N SER A 384 -34.44 -24.92 -21.89
CA SER A 384 -34.14 -25.98 -22.85
C SER A 384 -34.09 -27.32 -22.13
N PRO A 385 -34.18 -28.46 -22.84
CA PRO A 385 -33.98 -29.75 -22.24
C PRO A 385 -32.64 -29.89 -21.48
N GLU A 386 -31.60 -29.26 -22.00
CA GLU A 386 -30.25 -29.24 -21.37
C GLU A 386 -30.27 -28.47 -20.06
N VAL A 387 -30.90 -27.27 -20.02
CA VAL A 387 -31.06 -26.48 -18.78
C VAL A 387 -31.83 -27.28 -17.73
N ARG A 388 -32.93 -27.92 -18.13
CA ARG A 388 -33.73 -28.75 -17.23
C ARG A 388 -32.93 -29.90 -16.64
N THR A 389 -32.21 -30.64 -17.47
CA THR A 389 -31.35 -31.77 -17.03
C THR A 389 -30.27 -31.30 -16.06
N ALA A 390 -29.63 -30.12 -16.34
CA ALA A 390 -28.62 -29.54 -15.47
C ALA A 390 -29.18 -29.12 -14.10
N ILE A 391 -30.41 -28.55 -14.06
CA ILE A 391 -31.08 -28.18 -12.82
C ILE A 391 -31.43 -29.45 -11.98
N GLU A 392 -31.97 -30.51 -12.63
CA GLU A 392 -32.27 -31.75 -11.97
C GLU A 392 -31.00 -32.44 -11.41
N ALA A 393 -29.91 -32.47 -12.18
CA ALA A 393 -28.62 -32.97 -11.73
C ALA A 393 -28.11 -32.18 -10.51
N ALA A 394 -28.21 -30.83 -10.55
CA ALA A 394 -27.80 -29.99 -9.44
C ALA A 394 -28.62 -30.22 -8.16
N ARG A 395 -29.93 -30.50 -8.26
CA ARG A 395 -30.78 -30.89 -7.12
C ARG A 395 -30.30 -32.19 -6.51
N ALA A 396 -29.83 -33.14 -7.35
CA ALA A 396 -29.28 -34.41 -6.93
C ALA A 396 -27.83 -34.33 -6.40
N GLY A 397 -27.20 -33.16 -6.43
CA GLY A 397 -25.84 -32.90 -5.91
C GLY A 397 -24.77 -32.70 -6.99
N ASP A 398 -25.05 -32.97 -8.28
CA ASP A 398 -24.14 -32.68 -9.39
C ASP A 398 -24.39 -31.30 -9.95
N THR A 399 -23.72 -30.31 -9.39
CA THR A 399 -23.86 -28.88 -9.77
C THR A 399 -23.01 -28.46 -10.96
N GLY A 400 -22.08 -29.29 -11.41
CA GLY A 400 -21.11 -28.97 -12.46
C GLY A 400 -21.74 -28.49 -13.77
N PRO A 401 -22.70 -29.24 -14.37
CA PRO A 401 -23.37 -28.85 -15.61
C PRO A 401 -24.11 -27.52 -15.51
N LEU A 402 -24.82 -27.28 -14.41
CA LEU A 402 -25.57 -26.05 -14.18
C LEU A 402 -24.63 -24.84 -14.02
N ILE A 403 -23.52 -24.99 -13.30
CA ILE A 403 -22.50 -23.94 -13.14
C ILE A 403 -21.87 -23.57 -14.50
N ALA A 404 -21.64 -24.55 -15.36
CA ALA A 404 -21.11 -24.32 -16.70
C ALA A 404 -22.09 -23.46 -17.54
N ILE A 405 -23.38 -23.78 -17.51
CA ILE A 405 -24.43 -22.98 -18.21
C ILE A 405 -24.55 -21.58 -17.64
N LEU A 406 -24.43 -21.40 -16.31
CA LEU A 406 -24.52 -20.08 -15.68
C LEU A 406 -23.31 -19.19 -15.97
N LYS A 407 -22.17 -19.74 -16.36
CA LYS A 407 -20.95 -19.03 -16.72
C LYS A 407 -20.84 -18.72 -18.22
N SER A 408 -21.64 -19.39 -19.08
CA SER A 408 -21.72 -19.17 -20.52
C SER A 408 -22.63 -17.98 -20.85
#